data_f5608ed0804ee66be157a053a937981e
#
_entry.id   f5608ed0804ee66be157a053a937981e
#
_cell.length_a   1.000
_cell.length_b   1.000
_cell.length_c   1.000
_cell.angle_alpha   90.00
_cell.angle_beta   90.00
_cell.angle_gamma   90.00
#
_symmetry.space_group_name_H-M   'P 1'
#
loop_
_entity.id
_entity.type
_entity.pdbx_description
1 polymer ?
#
loop_
_entity_poly.entity_id
_entity_poly.type
_entity_poly.pdbx_seq_one_letter_code
_entity_poly.pdbx_strand_id
1 'polypeptide(L)'
;MTKANAFSRTADASPDTNPDQTDRQFWMSVLARADLSDLESYWQTLSPAPEYRHLRKPEIGMAMVRGRAGGTGSPFNLGEVTLTRCVVELDAGVQGFGYVTGRSRRHAELSALFDGLMQQHSALHGPALIQPLHQQWLARREQVSRKAAATKVNFMTMVRGS
;
A
#
# COMPACT_ATOMS: atom_id res chain seq x y z
N MET A 1 -10.15 -31.47 4.14
CA MET A 1 -9.22 -31.08 3.05
C MET A 1 -9.59 -29.67 2.60
N THR A 2 -9.02 -28.67 3.22
CA THR A 2 -9.31 -27.27 2.95
C THR A 2 -8.15 -26.71 2.13
N LYS A 3 -8.41 -26.41 0.85
CA LYS A 3 -7.42 -25.77 -0.03
C LYS A 3 -7.23 -24.33 0.42
N ALA A 4 -6.06 -24.04 0.96
CA ALA A 4 -5.58 -22.68 1.14
C ALA A 4 -5.51 -21.99 -0.23
N ASN A 5 -6.26 -20.91 -0.37
CA ASN A 5 -6.28 -20.09 -1.58
C ASN A 5 -4.99 -19.24 -1.55
N ALA A 6 -3.99 -19.70 -2.28
CA ALA A 6 -2.72 -18.99 -2.41
C ALA A 6 -2.98 -17.68 -3.16
N PHE A 7 -2.74 -16.57 -2.49
CA PHE A 7 -2.63 -15.24 -3.09
C PHE A 7 -1.62 -15.29 -4.24
N SER A 8 -2.09 -15.04 -5.47
CA SER A 8 -1.24 -15.03 -6.65
C SER A 8 -0.22 -13.91 -6.55
N ARG A 9 1.03 -14.28 -6.37
CA ARG A 9 2.20 -13.40 -6.32
C ARG A 9 2.62 -12.99 -7.72
N THR A 10 2.72 -11.70 -7.97
CA THR A 10 3.60 -11.18 -9.02
C THR A 10 5.01 -11.06 -8.43
N ALA A 11 5.97 -11.70 -9.10
CA ALA A 11 7.35 -11.85 -8.67
C ALA A 11 8.08 -10.50 -8.61
N ASP A 12 8.44 -10.08 -7.42
CA ASP A 12 9.65 -9.27 -7.15
C ASP A 12 10.00 -9.40 -5.64
N ALA A 13 10.16 -10.63 -5.17
CA ALA A 13 10.58 -10.91 -3.81
C ALA A 13 12.07 -11.25 -3.80
N SER A 14 12.84 -10.50 -3.03
CA SER A 14 14.21 -10.89 -2.67
C SER A 14 14.20 -12.26 -1.97
N PRO A 15 15.20 -13.14 -2.20
CA PRO A 15 15.16 -14.56 -1.81
C PRO A 15 15.16 -14.82 -0.30
N ASP A 16 15.35 -13.81 0.55
CA ASP A 16 15.50 -13.98 2.01
C ASP A 16 14.28 -13.51 2.84
N THR A 17 13.12 -13.28 2.22
CA THR A 17 11.97 -12.73 2.93
C THR A 17 11.04 -13.83 3.43
N ASN A 18 10.77 -13.88 4.75
CA ASN A 18 9.75 -14.73 5.34
C ASN A 18 8.38 -14.50 4.65
N PRO A 19 7.63 -15.56 4.25
CA PRO A 19 6.34 -15.43 3.59
C PRO A 19 5.34 -14.53 4.33
N ASP A 20 5.29 -14.61 5.65
CA ASP A 20 4.42 -13.75 6.47
C ASP A 20 4.80 -12.26 6.37
N GLN A 21 6.09 -11.97 6.28
CA GLN A 21 6.58 -10.60 6.11
C GLN A 21 6.25 -10.05 4.72
N THR A 22 6.31 -10.90 3.69
CA THR A 22 5.94 -10.53 2.32
C THR A 22 4.45 -10.19 2.22
N ASP A 23 3.60 -10.99 2.83
CA ASP A 23 2.16 -10.79 2.83
C ASP A 23 1.80 -9.49 3.60
N ARG A 24 2.48 -9.23 4.72
CA ARG A 24 2.30 -7.99 5.48
C ARG A 24 2.73 -6.76 4.68
N GLN A 25 3.87 -6.80 4.02
CA GLN A 25 4.32 -5.71 3.14
C GLN A 25 3.31 -5.44 2.03
N PHE A 26 2.71 -6.50 1.46
CA PHE A 26 1.69 -6.38 0.44
C PHE A 26 0.47 -5.61 0.95
N TRP A 27 -0.20 -6.08 2.02
CA TRP A 27 -1.41 -5.38 2.47
C TRP A 27 -1.14 -3.98 3.01
N MET A 28 -0.01 -3.74 3.69
CA MET A 28 0.38 -2.39 4.10
C MET A 28 0.53 -1.46 2.90
N SER A 29 1.08 -1.95 1.78
CA SER A 29 1.22 -1.18 0.55
C SER A 29 -0.13 -0.86 -0.10
N VAL A 30 -1.11 -1.75 0.01
CA VAL A 30 -2.49 -1.53 -0.47
C VAL A 30 -3.18 -0.49 0.40
N LEU A 31 -3.14 -0.63 1.72
CA LEU A 31 -3.73 0.30 2.69
C LEU A 31 -3.16 1.72 2.53
N ALA A 32 -1.86 1.84 2.33
CA ALA A 32 -1.20 3.14 2.15
C ALA A 32 -1.63 3.90 0.88
N ARG A 33 -2.18 3.21 -0.12
CA ARG A 33 -2.62 3.77 -1.41
C ARG A 33 -4.13 3.82 -1.58
N ALA A 34 -4.87 3.27 -0.64
CA ALA A 34 -6.33 3.26 -0.66
C ALA A 34 -6.90 4.67 -0.52
N ASP A 35 -8.12 4.87 -1.01
CA ASP A 35 -8.85 6.08 -0.71
C ASP A 35 -9.35 6.06 0.72
N LEU A 36 -9.27 7.19 1.38
CA LEU A 36 -9.73 7.32 2.77
C LEU A 36 -11.20 6.92 2.93
N SER A 37 -12.04 7.30 1.97
CA SER A 37 -13.48 6.98 1.98
C SER A 37 -13.77 5.47 2.00
N ASP A 38 -12.95 4.70 1.28
CA ASP A 38 -13.13 3.23 1.24
C ASP A 38 -12.75 2.60 2.58
N LEU A 39 -11.66 3.09 3.19
CA LEU A 39 -11.25 2.64 4.52
C LEU A 39 -12.28 3.02 5.58
N GLU A 40 -12.84 4.23 5.53
CA GLU A 40 -13.88 4.67 6.45
C GLU A 40 -15.17 3.87 6.27
N SER A 41 -15.57 3.61 5.03
CA SER A 41 -16.74 2.78 4.73
C SER A 41 -16.60 1.38 5.31
N TYR A 42 -15.44 0.77 5.14
CA TYR A 42 -15.19 -0.56 5.70
C TYR A 42 -15.13 -0.52 7.25
N TRP A 43 -14.52 0.51 7.83
CA TRP A 43 -14.49 0.69 9.28
C TRP A 43 -15.89 0.73 9.88
N GLN A 44 -16.84 1.40 9.23
CA GLN A 44 -18.22 1.48 9.67
C GLN A 44 -18.97 0.13 9.62
N THR A 45 -18.51 -0.83 8.85
CA THR A 45 -19.11 -2.17 8.79
C THR A 45 -18.68 -3.06 9.96
N LEU A 46 -17.61 -2.69 10.68
CA LEU A 46 -17.13 -3.47 11.81
C LEU A 46 -18.02 -3.25 13.04
N SER A 47 -18.69 -4.31 13.48
CA SER A 47 -19.55 -4.28 14.67
C SER A 47 -19.35 -5.56 15.50
N PRO A 48 -18.93 -5.44 16.78
CA PRO A 48 -18.46 -4.21 17.42
C PRO A 48 -17.17 -3.68 16.82
N ALA A 49 -16.97 -2.35 16.88
CA ALA A 49 -15.71 -1.75 16.49
C ALA A 49 -14.60 -2.25 17.42
N PRO A 50 -13.43 -2.62 16.88
CA PRO A 50 -12.31 -3.08 17.70
C PRO A 50 -11.87 -1.98 18.69
N GLU A 51 -11.61 -2.36 19.93
CA GLU A 51 -10.97 -1.46 20.88
C GLU A 51 -9.48 -1.34 20.57
N TYR A 52 -8.95 -0.15 20.72
CA TYR A 52 -7.54 0.12 20.47
C TYR A 52 -7.02 1.30 21.27
N ARG A 53 -5.71 1.35 21.43
CA ARG A 53 -5.01 2.52 21.99
C ARG A 53 -3.90 2.97 21.05
N HIS A 54 -3.63 4.27 21.04
CA HIS A 54 -2.49 4.79 20.30
C HIS A 54 -1.20 4.56 21.10
N LEU A 55 -0.26 3.80 20.54
CA LEU A 55 1.13 3.78 20.99
C LEU A 55 1.87 5.01 20.44
N ARG A 56 1.52 5.42 19.22
CA ARG A 56 1.96 6.65 18.60
C ARG A 56 0.77 7.29 17.90
N LYS A 57 0.37 8.47 18.35
CA LYS A 57 -0.69 9.25 17.70
C LYS A 57 -0.28 9.60 16.27
N PRO A 58 -1.25 9.79 15.34
CA PRO A 58 -0.94 10.18 13.97
C PRO A 58 -0.10 11.44 13.92
N GLU A 59 1.12 11.34 13.41
CA GLU A 59 2.05 12.46 13.27
C GLU A 59 2.54 12.59 11.83
N ILE A 60 2.74 13.84 11.42
CA ILE A 60 3.22 14.19 10.09
C ILE A 60 4.73 14.37 10.18
N GLY A 61 5.45 13.75 9.24
CA GLY A 61 6.88 13.88 9.10
C GLY A 61 7.29 13.85 7.64
N MET A 62 8.59 13.72 7.41
CA MET A 62 9.16 13.56 6.08
C MET A 62 10.03 12.32 6.02
N ALA A 63 10.11 11.72 4.84
CA ALA A 63 11.01 10.61 4.55
C ALA A 63 11.80 10.88 3.28
N MET A 64 13.09 10.52 3.30
CA MET A 64 13.96 10.60 2.13
C MET A 64 13.60 9.51 1.14
N VAL A 65 13.35 9.91 -0.11
CA VAL A 65 13.09 9.00 -1.23
C VAL A 65 14.39 8.76 -1.99
N ARG A 66 14.70 7.49 -2.24
CA ARG A 66 15.85 7.09 -3.04
C ARG A 66 15.38 6.60 -4.41
N GLY A 67 16.06 7.03 -5.45
CA GLY A 67 15.85 6.62 -6.83
C GLY A 67 17.09 6.00 -7.42
N ARG A 68 16.96 5.42 -8.63
CA ARG A 68 18.09 4.94 -9.46
C ARG A 68 18.01 5.60 -10.82
N ALA A 69 19.11 6.13 -11.30
CA ALA A 69 19.20 6.67 -12.65
C ALA A 69 19.03 5.54 -13.68
N GLY A 70 18.09 5.71 -14.63
CA GLY A 70 17.84 4.71 -15.68
C GLY A 70 17.38 3.33 -15.19
N GLY A 71 16.92 3.22 -13.93
CA GLY A 71 16.46 1.96 -13.34
C GLY A 71 17.56 1.02 -12.83
N THR A 72 18.76 1.08 -13.36
CA THR A 72 19.91 0.19 -13.06
C THR A 72 21.10 0.92 -12.41
N GLY A 73 21.14 2.24 -12.44
CA GLY A 73 22.21 3.04 -11.89
C GLY A 73 22.33 2.98 -10.36
N SER A 74 23.40 3.55 -9.81
CA SER A 74 23.60 3.67 -8.38
C SER A 74 22.43 4.42 -7.71
N PRO A 75 21.99 4.01 -6.52
CA PRO A 75 20.93 4.70 -5.81
C PRO A 75 21.40 6.09 -5.36
N PHE A 76 20.54 7.10 -5.51
CA PHE A 76 20.78 8.46 -5.04
C PHE A 76 19.54 9.01 -4.32
N ASN A 77 19.73 10.00 -3.47
CA ASN A 77 18.64 10.67 -2.78
C ASN A 77 17.93 11.60 -3.76
N LEU A 78 16.65 11.27 -4.06
CA LEU A 78 15.83 12.04 -5.01
C LEU A 78 15.24 13.29 -4.36
N GLY A 79 14.87 13.20 -3.09
CA GLY A 79 14.24 14.28 -2.34
C GLY A 79 13.47 13.74 -1.13
N GLU A 80 12.71 14.60 -0.49
CA GLU A 80 11.88 14.26 0.66
C GLU A 80 10.39 14.26 0.28
N VAL A 81 9.65 13.32 0.83
CA VAL A 81 8.19 13.27 0.73
C VAL A 81 7.57 13.40 2.11
N THR A 82 6.47 14.13 2.18
CA THR A 82 5.65 14.19 3.39
C THR A 82 4.96 12.85 3.59
N LEU A 83 5.03 12.32 4.80
CA LEU A 83 4.29 11.13 5.20
C LEU A 83 3.63 11.33 6.56
N THR A 84 2.55 10.61 6.79
CA THR A 84 1.91 10.50 8.11
C THR A 84 2.06 9.08 8.61
N ARG A 85 2.46 8.94 9.86
CA ARG A 85 2.65 7.64 10.52
C ARG A 85 1.81 7.55 11.77
N CYS A 86 1.34 6.34 12.08
CA CYS A 86 0.58 6.02 13.27
C CYS A 86 0.94 4.62 13.75
N VAL A 87 0.89 4.39 15.06
CA VAL A 87 1.03 3.05 15.65
C VAL A 87 -0.09 2.88 16.65
N VAL A 88 -0.83 1.81 16.50
CA VAL A 88 -1.91 1.42 17.41
C VAL A 88 -1.63 0.06 18.02
N GLU A 89 -2.22 -0.20 19.17
CA GLU A 89 -2.26 -1.52 19.77
C GLU A 89 -3.73 -1.92 19.90
N LEU A 90 -4.06 -3.04 19.31
CA LEU A 90 -5.37 -3.69 19.44
C LEU A 90 -5.40 -4.59 20.67
N ASP A 91 -6.58 -5.12 20.97
CA ASP A 91 -6.73 -6.16 21.99
C ASP A 91 -5.75 -7.32 21.74
N ALA A 92 -5.38 -8.02 22.78
CA ALA A 92 -4.33 -9.04 22.78
C ALA A 92 -2.90 -8.53 22.48
N GLY A 93 -2.66 -7.22 22.51
CA GLY A 93 -1.30 -6.65 22.35
C GLY A 93 -0.78 -6.62 20.91
N VAL A 94 -1.63 -6.83 19.92
CA VAL A 94 -1.23 -6.78 18.51
C VAL A 94 -0.99 -5.34 18.08
N GLN A 95 0.20 -5.06 17.56
CA GLN A 95 0.57 -3.73 17.09
C GLN A 95 0.37 -3.59 15.59
N GLY A 96 -0.41 -2.57 15.23
CA GLY A 96 -0.61 -2.18 13.83
C GLY A 96 0.12 -0.89 13.48
N PHE A 97 0.67 -0.83 12.29
CA PHE A 97 1.48 0.27 11.77
C PHE A 97 0.84 0.88 10.52
N GLY A 98 0.70 2.19 10.50
CA GLY A 98 0.22 2.95 9.35
C GLY A 98 1.27 3.95 8.87
N TYR A 99 1.64 3.86 7.60
CA TYR A 99 2.52 4.81 6.92
C TYR A 99 1.86 5.21 5.61
N VAL A 100 1.44 6.45 5.50
CA VAL A 100 0.77 6.95 4.30
C VAL A 100 1.44 8.23 3.80
N THR A 101 1.53 8.36 2.50
CA THR A 101 2.04 9.57 1.87
C THR A 101 1.05 10.72 2.06
N GLY A 102 1.56 11.91 2.35
CA GLY A 102 0.74 13.11 2.59
C GLY A 102 0.47 13.36 4.06
N ARG A 103 -0.58 14.14 4.35
CA ARG A 103 -0.85 14.71 5.68
C ARG A 103 -2.15 14.18 6.32
N SER A 104 -2.71 13.08 5.82
CA SER A 104 -3.96 12.54 6.33
C SER A 104 -3.73 11.72 7.60
N ARG A 105 -4.00 12.32 8.76
CA ARG A 105 -3.91 11.63 10.06
C ARG A 105 -4.89 10.47 10.16
N ARG A 106 -6.11 10.68 9.67
CA ARG A 106 -7.16 9.64 9.72
C ARG A 106 -6.81 8.44 8.84
N HIS A 107 -6.23 8.67 7.65
CA HIS A 107 -5.77 7.59 6.79
C HIS A 107 -4.67 6.76 7.47
N ALA A 108 -3.68 7.41 8.09
CA ALA A 108 -2.61 6.71 8.79
C ALA A 108 -3.14 5.89 9.99
N GLU A 109 -4.12 6.42 10.71
CA GLU A 109 -4.78 5.73 11.81
C GLU A 109 -5.53 4.49 11.34
N LEU A 110 -6.39 4.61 10.32
CA LEU A 110 -7.12 3.47 9.75
C LEU A 110 -6.18 2.43 9.14
N SER A 111 -5.12 2.86 8.46
CA SER A 111 -4.10 1.94 7.96
C SER A 111 -3.44 1.14 9.08
N ALA A 112 -3.13 1.78 10.21
CA ALA A 112 -2.58 1.10 11.36
C ALA A 112 -3.58 0.10 11.98
N LEU A 113 -4.84 0.49 12.12
CA LEU A 113 -5.90 -0.38 12.63
C LEU A 113 -6.08 -1.63 11.75
N PHE A 114 -6.16 -1.43 10.45
CA PHE A 114 -6.32 -2.53 9.50
C PHE A 114 -5.08 -3.42 9.39
N ASP A 115 -3.87 -2.88 9.55
CA ASP A 115 -2.67 -3.71 9.67
C ASP A 115 -2.74 -4.63 10.89
N GLY A 116 -3.18 -4.13 12.03
CA GLY A 116 -3.40 -4.94 13.23
C GLY A 116 -4.49 -6.01 13.05
N LEU A 117 -5.63 -5.64 12.45
CA LEU A 117 -6.71 -6.59 12.15
C LEU A 117 -6.31 -7.66 11.14
N MET A 118 -5.51 -7.31 10.14
CA MET A 118 -4.96 -8.27 9.18
C MET A 118 -4.03 -9.28 9.83
N GLN A 119 -3.25 -8.87 10.84
CA GLN A 119 -2.41 -9.79 11.59
C GLN A 119 -3.23 -10.78 12.43
N GLN A 120 -4.39 -10.37 12.95
CA GLN A 120 -5.28 -11.23 13.74
C GLN A 120 -6.16 -12.13 12.86
N HIS A 121 -6.75 -11.59 11.81
CA HIS A 121 -7.80 -12.22 11.02
C HIS A 121 -7.63 -11.97 9.50
N SER A 122 -6.48 -12.29 8.94
CA SER A 122 -6.19 -12.09 7.51
C SER A 122 -7.18 -12.79 6.57
N ALA A 123 -7.66 -13.98 6.95
CA ALA A 123 -8.63 -14.74 6.17
C ALA A 123 -10.00 -14.04 6.04
N LEU A 124 -10.36 -13.21 7.04
CA LEU A 124 -11.60 -12.43 7.03
C LEU A 124 -11.42 -11.11 6.28
N HIS A 125 -10.42 -10.32 6.69
CA HIS A 125 -10.24 -8.95 6.18
C HIS A 125 -9.54 -8.90 4.82
N GLY A 126 -8.75 -9.90 4.47
CA GLY A 126 -8.08 -9.97 3.18
C GLY A 126 -9.05 -9.93 2.00
N PRO A 127 -10.00 -10.87 1.89
CA PRO A 127 -11.00 -10.86 0.82
C PRO A 127 -11.97 -9.67 0.88
N ALA A 128 -12.32 -9.23 2.09
CA ALA A 128 -13.34 -8.20 2.28
C ALA A 128 -12.81 -6.77 2.07
N LEU A 129 -11.53 -6.51 2.38
CA LEU A 129 -10.93 -5.18 2.32
C LEU A 129 -9.77 -5.13 1.32
N ILE A 130 -8.74 -5.95 1.51
CA ILE A 130 -7.47 -5.80 0.77
C ILE A 130 -7.64 -6.11 -0.72
N GLN A 131 -8.35 -7.18 -1.06
CA GLN A 131 -8.55 -7.57 -2.46
C GLN A 131 -9.31 -6.51 -3.26
N PRO A 132 -10.47 -6.00 -2.82
CA PRO A 132 -11.18 -4.94 -3.54
C PRO A 132 -10.33 -3.67 -3.72
N LEU A 133 -9.64 -3.22 -2.68
CA LEU A 133 -8.76 -2.05 -2.75
C LEU A 133 -7.62 -2.25 -3.74
N HIS A 134 -7.02 -3.44 -3.76
CA HIS A 134 -5.97 -3.77 -4.72
C HIS A 134 -6.48 -3.77 -6.16
N GLN A 135 -7.65 -4.35 -6.41
CA GLN A 135 -8.27 -4.34 -7.74
C GLN A 135 -8.60 -2.91 -8.22
N GLN A 136 -9.12 -2.06 -7.36
CA GLN A 136 -9.36 -0.66 -7.67
C GLN A 136 -8.06 0.07 -8.04
N TRP A 137 -6.98 -0.16 -7.28
CA TRP A 137 -5.68 0.43 -7.58
C TRP A 137 -5.13 -0.05 -8.93
N LEU A 138 -5.23 -1.34 -9.26
CA LEU A 138 -4.82 -1.89 -10.56
C LEU A 138 -5.61 -1.26 -11.70
N ALA A 139 -6.92 -1.13 -11.57
CA ALA A 139 -7.78 -0.52 -12.57
C ALA A 139 -7.41 0.96 -12.82
N ARG A 140 -7.16 1.73 -11.76
CA ARG A 140 -6.69 3.13 -11.88
C ARG A 140 -5.34 3.22 -12.57
N ARG A 141 -4.39 2.37 -12.19
CA ARG A 141 -3.06 2.33 -12.80
C ARG A 141 -3.13 2.01 -14.29
N GLU A 142 -3.97 1.06 -14.69
CA GLU A 142 -4.18 0.72 -16.09
C GLU A 142 -4.81 1.89 -16.87
N GLN A 143 -5.78 2.58 -16.28
CA GLN A 143 -6.40 3.75 -16.88
C GLN A 143 -5.38 4.88 -17.12
N VAL A 144 -4.53 5.16 -16.13
CA VAL A 144 -3.47 6.15 -16.24
C VAL A 144 -2.46 5.75 -17.32
N SER A 145 -2.05 4.48 -17.36
CA SER A 145 -1.14 3.95 -18.37
C SER A 145 -1.70 4.08 -19.77
N ARG A 146 -3.00 3.75 -19.97
CA ARG A 146 -3.68 3.91 -21.27
C ARG A 146 -3.74 5.38 -21.70
N LYS A 147 -4.05 6.31 -20.78
CA LYS A 147 -4.05 7.75 -21.08
C LYS A 147 -2.65 8.24 -21.47
N ALA A 148 -1.62 7.81 -20.76
CA ALA A 148 -0.24 8.17 -21.08
C ALA A 148 0.21 7.60 -22.44
N ALA A 149 -0.18 6.36 -22.76
CA ALA A 149 0.12 5.74 -24.07
C ALA A 149 -0.59 6.47 -25.22
N ALA A 150 -1.81 6.98 -25.02
CA ALA A 150 -2.54 7.73 -26.02
C ALA A 150 -1.90 9.10 -26.35
N THR A 151 -1.11 9.65 -25.44
CA THR A 151 -0.38 10.92 -25.64
C THR A 151 1.05 10.74 -26.10
N LYS A 152 1.51 9.49 -26.29
CA LYS A 152 2.87 9.19 -26.76
C LYS A 152 3.04 9.62 -28.21
N VAL A 153 3.84 10.66 -28.45
CA VAL A 153 4.21 11.08 -29.79
C VAL A 153 5.35 10.18 -30.30
N ASN A 154 5.12 9.46 -31.40
CA ASN A 154 6.17 8.71 -32.07
C ASN A 154 6.95 9.69 -32.97
N PHE A 155 8.12 10.11 -32.54
CA PHE A 155 9.06 10.83 -33.39
C PHE A 155 9.74 9.84 -34.36
N MET A 156 9.09 9.55 -35.48
CA MET A 156 9.80 8.88 -36.56
C MET A 156 10.74 9.89 -37.22
N THR A 157 12.02 9.78 -36.93
CA THR A 157 13.05 10.44 -37.73
C THR A 157 13.06 9.80 -39.11
N MET A 158 12.51 10.49 -40.12
CA MET A 158 12.77 10.14 -41.51
C MET A 158 14.27 10.34 -41.78
N VAL A 159 15.00 9.25 -41.94
CA VAL A 159 16.35 9.31 -42.52
C VAL A 159 16.17 9.72 -43.99
N ARG A 160 16.49 10.98 -44.33
CA ARG A 160 16.66 11.39 -45.71
C ARG A 160 17.87 10.62 -46.25
N GLY A 161 17.59 9.64 -47.11
CA GLY A 161 18.63 9.02 -47.92
C GLY A 161 19.22 10.05 -48.87
N SER A 162 20.55 10.10 -48.90
CA SER A 162 21.35 10.82 -49.89
C SER A 162 21.31 10.11 -51.22
#